data_fdae845830db88a43735ab8b6d625628
#
_entry.id   fdae845830db88a43735ab8b6d625628
#
_cell.length_a   1.000
_cell.length_b   1.000
_cell.length_c   1.000
_cell.angle_alpha   90.00
_cell.angle_beta   90.00
_cell.angle_gamma   90.00
#
_symmetry.space_group_name_H-M   'P 1'
#
loop_
_entity.id
_entity.type
_entity.pdbx_description
1 polymer ?
#
loop_
_entity_poly.entity_id
_entity_poly.type
_entity_poly.pdbx_seq_one_letter_code
_entity_poly.pdbx_strand_id
1 'polypeptide(L)'
;MVQTRWGYLNEDYSILTKTQAFALNAHFTLEQVGRNNKNHFINFNGTAGVWRKKTIIDSGNWQEDTLTEDLDLSYRAQLKNWEFLYLEKIITPSELPVTISGVRSQQFRWNKGGAENFQKNIIHVLKSKKITIITKIHALAHLLNSTIFLNIFLVSFLSIPLLYLKNQFSNLKWFFNFSALFFISTLIFYFCYWFIHKQRNGYSLLSIINYTIKFIIFYSLSVAFSAHNSYAVIKGHMRIKSNFIRTPKYNLIDEKNQSVAGKKYFNNSLDTFTIIETMLSLYFLFGLFLAFTIGDYGDFSFFPFHLFLFLGYGYISIKSFNEIKA
;
A
#
# COMPACT_ATOMS: atom_id res chain seq x y z
N MET A 1 -9.59 8.58 -21.84
CA MET A 1 -9.94 8.78 -20.42
C MET A 1 -9.06 9.89 -19.86
N VAL A 2 -9.62 10.73 -18.99
CA VAL A 2 -8.85 11.74 -18.25
C VAL A 2 -8.99 11.43 -16.76
N GLN A 3 -7.87 11.36 -16.04
CA GLN A 3 -7.80 11.18 -14.58
C GLN A 3 -7.24 12.46 -13.95
N THR A 4 -7.79 12.86 -12.81
CA THR A 4 -7.29 13.98 -11.98
C THR A 4 -6.71 13.47 -10.67
N ARG A 5 -5.99 14.31 -9.94
CA ARG A 5 -5.38 13.98 -8.64
C ARG A 5 -6.43 13.96 -7.53
N TRP A 6 -6.33 13.02 -6.61
CA TRP A 6 -7.12 13.08 -5.38
C TRP A 6 -6.57 14.12 -4.41
N GLY A 7 -7.50 14.89 -3.80
CA GLY A 7 -7.26 15.67 -2.58
C GLY A 7 -8.00 15.03 -1.41
N TYR A 8 -7.61 15.34 -0.19
CA TYR A 8 -8.13 14.66 0.99
C TYR A 8 -8.76 15.67 1.94
N LEU A 9 -10.10 15.58 2.09
CA LEU A 9 -10.90 16.49 2.92
C LEU A 9 -10.60 16.36 4.42
N ASN A 10 -10.15 15.17 4.84
CA ASN A 10 -9.92 14.80 6.23
C ASN A 10 -8.48 14.32 6.49
N GLU A 11 -7.51 14.86 5.75
CA GLU A 11 -6.09 14.49 5.90
C GLU A 11 -5.63 14.65 7.35
N ASP A 12 -5.99 15.75 8.00
CA ASP A 12 -5.52 16.11 9.35
C ASP A 12 -6.30 15.47 10.50
N TYR A 13 -7.32 14.66 10.21
CA TYR A 13 -8.18 14.05 11.22
C TYR A 13 -7.42 13.14 12.20
N SER A 14 -6.49 12.32 11.74
CA SER A 14 -5.76 11.36 12.57
C SER A 14 -4.38 10.99 11.96
N ILE A 15 -3.55 10.30 12.75
CA ILE A 15 -2.31 9.68 12.24
C ILE A 15 -2.61 8.74 11.07
N LEU A 16 -3.69 7.97 11.15
CA LEU A 16 -4.09 7.01 10.12
C LEU A 16 -4.43 7.72 8.80
N THR A 17 -5.18 8.83 8.83
CA THR A 17 -5.51 9.60 7.63
C THR A 17 -4.29 10.33 7.05
N LYS A 18 -3.43 10.91 7.91
CA LYS A 18 -2.16 11.52 7.48
C LYS A 18 -1.25 10.52 6.77
N THR A 19 -1.16 9.30 7.29
CA THR A 19 -0.35 8.24 6.68
C THR A 19 -0.90 7.80 5.32
N GLN A 20 -2.22 7.68 5.19
CA GLN A 20 -2.86 7.37 3.92
C GLN A 20 -2.65 8.47 2.89
N ALA A 21 -2.84 9.73 3.29
CA ALA A 21 -2.58 10.89 2.42
C ALA A 21 -1.11 10.92 1.95
N PHE A 22 -0.17 10.65 2.87
CA PHE A 22 1.25 10.58 2.56
C PHE A 22 1.55 9.51 1.49
N ALA A 23 1.01 8.30 1.64
CA ALA A 23 1.15 7.21 0.68
C ALA A 23 0.55 7.55 -0.70
N LEU A 24 -0.70 8.02 -0.70
CA LEU A 24 -1.44 8.32 -1.92
C LEU A 24 -0.88 9.55 -2.66
N ASN A 25 -0.30 10.51 -1.96
CA ASN A 25 0.41 11.62 -2.59
C ASN A 25 1.58 11.14 -3.45
N ALA A 26 2.32 10.10 -3.02
CA ALA A 26 3.37 9.50 -3.83
C ALA A 26 2.80 8.80 -5.07
N HIS A 27 1.71 8.05 -4.92
CA HIS A 27 1.04 7.42 -6.05
C HIS A 27 0.64 8.45 -7.12
N PHE A 28 -0.01 9.54 -6.72
CA PHE A 28 -0.50 10.54 -7.67
C PHE A 28 0.60 11.46 -8.24
N THR A 29 1.62 11.80 -7.45
CA THR A 29 2.65 12.78 -7.85
C THR A 29 3.88 12.12 -8.51
N LEU A 30 4.24 10.89 -8.13
CA LEU A 30 5.35 10.17 -8.76
C LEU A 30 4.89 9.14 -9.78
N GLU A 31 4.05 8.19 -9.35
CA GLU A 31 3.74 7.03 -10.20
C GLU A 31 2.85 7.41 -11.38
N GLN A 32 1.73 8.10 -11.15
CA GLN A 32 0.81 8.49 -12.22
C GLN A 32 1.46 9.50 -13.17
N VAL A 33 2.17 10.50 -12.63
CA VAL A 33 2.91 11.49 -13.44
C VAL A 33 4.01 10.81 -14.26
N GLY A 34 4.83 9.97 -13.61
CA GLY A 34 5.95 9.28 -14.28
C GLY A 34 5.47 8.38 -15.41
N ARG A 35 4.43 7.59 -15.17
CA ARG A 35 3.84 6.72 -16.19
C ARG A 35 3.20 7.51 -17.34
N ASN A 36 2.42 8.54 -17.02
CA ASN A 36 1.76 9.38 -18.04
C ASN A 36 2.79 10.09 -18.94
N ASN A 37 3.84 10.69 -18.35
CA ASN A 37 4.86 11.44 -19.10
C ASN A 37 5.72 10.58 -20.03
N LYS A 38 5.76 9.27 -19.79
CA LYS A 38 6.49 8.30 -20.62
C LYS A 38 5.56 7.43 -21.48
N ASN A 39 4.28 7.78 -21.57
CA ASN A 39 3.26 7.03 -22.31
C ASN A 39 3.18 5.55 -21.88
N HIS A 40 3.44 5.28 -20.60
CA HIS A 40 3.17 3.98 -20.01
C HIS A 40 1.73 3.89 -19.52
N PHE A 41 1.25 2.68 -19.29
CA PHE A 41 -0.12 2.46 -18.83
C PHE A 41 -0.36 3.12 -17.47
N ILE A 42 -1.39 3.96 -17.42
CA ILE A 42 -1.93 4.54 -16.17
C ILE A 42 -3.32 3.95 -15.91
N ASN A 43 -3.77 3.98 -14.67
CA ASN A 43 -5.10 3.51 -14.31
C ASN A 43 -6.04 4.63 -13.95
N PHE A 44 -7.32 4.42 -14.22
CA PHE A 44 -8.40 5.15 -13.57
C PHE A 44 -8.51 4.68 -12.12
N ASN A 45 -8.74 5.60 -11.19
CA ASN A 45 -8.75 5.28 -9.76
C ASN A 45 -10.19 5.27 -9.18
N GLY A 46 -11.15 4.75 -9.94
CA GLY A 46 -12.55 4.61 -9.55
C GLY A 46 -13.35 5.91 -9.53
N THR A 47 -12.68 7.03 -9.27
CA THR A 47 -13.28 8.38 -9.20
C THR A 47 -12.30 9.43 -9.71
N ALA A 48 -12.73 10.70 -9.70
CA ALA A 48 -11.88 11.85 -10.06
C ALA A 48 -11.41 11.84 -11.53
N GLY A 49 -12.32 11.58 -12.45
CA GLY A 49 -12.01 11.64 -13.86
C GLY A 49 -13.22 11.36 -14.74
N VAL A 50 -12.99 11.38 -16.03
CA VAL A 50 -14.03 11.21 -17.05
C VAL A 50 -13.62 10.22 -18.13
N TRP A 51 -14.61 9.46 -18.60
CA TRP A 51 -14.45 8.50 -19.68
C TRP A 51 -15.22 8.95 -20.93
N ARG A 52 -14.61 8.76 -22.10
CA ARG A 52 -15.37 8.83 -23.34
C ARG A 52 -16.23 7.55 -23.46
N LYS A 53 -17.53 7.68 -23.61
CA LYS A 53 -18.46 6.54 -23.74
C LYS A 53 -18.00 5.51 -24.79
N LYS A 54 -17.54 5.99 -25.96
CA LYS A 54 -17.02 5.11 -27.03
C LYS A 54 -15.85 4.25 -26.55
N THR A 55 -14.95 4.77 -25.71
CA THR A 55 -13.83 3.99 -25.14
C THR A 55 -14.33 2.83 -24.29
N ILE A 56 -15.35 3.08 -23.44
CA ILE A 56 -15.94 2.05 -22.58
C ILE A 56 -16.52 0.92 -23.43
N ILE A 57 -17.36 1.27 -24.42
CA ILE A 57 -18.04 0.31 -25.31
C ILE A 57 -17.01 -0.50 -26.11
N ASP A 58 -16.06 0.19 -26.76
CA ASP A 58 -15.04 -0.44 -27.58
C ASP A 58 -14.15 -1.38 -26.75
N SER A 59 -13.88 -1.04 -25.49
CA SER A 59 -13.06 -1.87 -24.58
C SER A 59 -13.82 -3.03 -23.93
N GLY A 60 -15.07 -3.29 -24.33
CA GLY A 60 -15.90 -4.41 -23.86
C GLY A 60 -16.65 -4.11 -22.56
N ASN A 61 -17.00 -2.85 -22.33
CA ASN A 61 -17.75 -2.34 -21.18
C ASN A 61 -17.10 -2.57 -19.82
N TRP A 62 -17.76 -2.13 -18.75
CA TRP A 62 -17.41 -2.47 -17.38
C TRP A 62 -17.65 -3.96 -17.14
N GLN A 63 -16.72 -4.61 -16.44
CA GLN A 63 -16.78 -6.03 -16.08
C GLN A 63 -16.60 -6.18 -14.57
N GLU A 64 -17.36 -7.10 -13.96
CA GLU A 64 -17.42 -7.29 -12.51
C GLU A 64 -16.58 -8.47 -11.99
N ASP A 65 -15.76 -9.03 -12.86
CA ASP A 65 -14.94 -10.21 -12.56
C ASP A 65 -13.65 -9.91 -11.79
N THR A 66 -13.39 -8.64 -11.51
CA THR A 66 -12.32 -8.17 -10.62
C THR A 66 -12.84 -7.13 -9.63
N LEU A 67 -12.27 -7.06 -8.43
CA LEU A 67 -12.65 -6.05 -7.42
C LEU A 67 -12.18 -4.62 -7.74
N THR A 68 -11.38 -4.45 -8.80
CA THR A 68 -10.95 -3.15 -9.33
C THR A 68 -11.24 -3.11 -10.84
N GLU A 69 -12.53 -2.96 -11.14
CA GLU A 69 -13.08 -2.88 -12.50
C GLU A 69 -12.53 -1.69 -13.28
N ASP A 70 -12.12 -0.65 -12.58
CA ASP A 70 -11.50 0.56 -13.10
C ASP A 70 -10.09 0.28 -13.64
N LEU A 71 -9.28 -0.48 -12.92
CA LEU A 71 -7.96 -0.93 -13.35
C LEU A 71 -8.09 -1.88 -14.56
N ASP A 72 -9.03 -2.82 -14.54
CA ASP A 72 -9.29 -3.74 -15.64
C ASP A 72 -9.66 -3.01 -16.92
N LEU A 73 -10.67 -2.13 -16.87
CA LEU A 73 -11.09 -1.34 -18.03
C LEU A 73 -9.95 -0.45 -18.54
N SER A 74 -9.12 0.09 -17.62
CA SER A 74 -7.97 0.92 -18.00
C SER A 74 -6.96 0.14 -18.83
N TYR A 75 -6.65 -1.09 -18.45
CA TYR A 75 -5.72 -1.93 -19.20
C TYR A 75 -6.31 -2.37 -20.54
N ARG A 76 -7.57 -2.82 -20.58
CA ARG A 76 -8.24 -3.21 -21.83
C ARG A 76 -8.34 -2.07 -22.84
N ALA A 77 -8.60 -0.85 -22.38
CA ALA A 77 -8.69 0.32 -23.24
C ALA A 77 -7.32 0.68 -23.84
N GLN A 78 -6.26 0.71 -23.02
CA GLN A 78 -4.92 1.06 -23.48
C GLN A 78 -4.31 -0.03 -24.39
N LEU A 79 -4.66 -1.30 -24.18
CA LEU A 79 -4.34 -2.40 -25.12
C LEU A 79 -4.99 -2.19 -26.50
N LYS A 80 -6.09 -1.46 -26.57
CA LYS A 80 -6.75 -1.05 -27.85
C LYS A 80 -6.26 0.31 -28.35
N ASN A 81 -5.16 0.84 -27.82
CA ASN A 81 -4.56 2.13 -28.17
C ASN A 81 -5.41 3.36 -27.83
N TRP A 82 -6.32 3.27 -26.85
CA TRP A 82 -6.94 4.45 -26.31
C TRP A 82 -5.96 5.22 -25.43
N GLU A 83 -5.85 6.52 -25.70
CA GLU A 83 -4.96 7.40 -24.92
C GLU A 83 -5.60 7.82 -23.61
N PHE A 84 -4.78 7.90 -22.58
CA PHE A 84 -5.14 8.34 -21.25
C PHE A 84 -4.32 9.57 -20.88
N LEU A 85 -4.96 10.52 -20.21
CA LEU A 85 -4.34 11.76 -19.77
C LEU A 85 -4.48 11.88 -18.26
N TYR A 86 -3.39 12.21 -17.59
CA TYR A 86 -3.39 12.53 -16.17
C TYR A 86 -3.16 14.03 -15.95
N LEU A 87 -4.08 14.67 -15.21
CA LEU A 87 -4.07 16.09 -14.90
C LEU A 87 -3.76 16.30 -13.41
N GLU A 88 -2.47 16.33 -13.06
CA GLU A 88 -2.01 16.46 -11.67
C GLU A 88 -2.48 17.75 -10.99
N LYS A 89 -2.53 18.87 -11.73
CA LYS A 89 -2.89 20.19 -11.19
C LYS A 89 -4.37 20.31 -10.80
N ILE A 90 -5.24 19.46 -11.36
CA ILE A 90 -6.66 19.44 -11.03
C ILE A 90 -6.87 18.48 -9.87
N ILE A 91 -7.35 19.02 -8.74
CA ILE A 91 -7.53 18.27 -7.50
C ILE A 91 -9.02 17.98 -7.33
N THR A 92 -9.36 16.71 -7.18
CA THR A 92 -10.73 16.26 -6.88
C THR A 92 -10.79 15.81 -5.41
N PRO A 93 -11.64 16.46 -4.57
CA PRO A 93 -11.74 16.15 -3.16
C PRO A 93 -12.24 14.72 -2.92
N SER A 94 -11.66 14.04 -1.94
CA SER A 94 -12.05 12.70 -1.50
C SER A 94 -11.90 12.58 0.02
N GLU A 95 -12.65 11.70 0.64
CA GLU A 95 -12.54 11.38 2.06
C GLU A 95 -11.75 10.09 2.24
N LEU A 96 -10.77 10.09 3.14
CA LEU A 96 -10.00 8.91 3.54
C LEU A 96 -10.75 8.12 4.63
N PRO A 97 -10.66 6.78 4.64
CA PRO A 97 -11.17 5.99 5.76
C PRO A 97 -10.46 6.34 7.07
N VAL A 98 -11.26 6.51 8.14
CA VAL A 98 -10.78 6.95 9.45
C VAL A 98 -10.68 5.83 10.48
N THR A 99 -11.22 4.65 10.15
CA THR A 99 -11.18 3.45 10.99
C THR A 99 -10.25 2.40 10.39
N ILE A 100 -9.66 1.55 11.25
CA ILE A 100 -8.83 0.43 10.78
C ILE A 100 -9.67 -0.54 9.95
N SER A 101 -10.90 -0.84 10.36
CA SER A 101 -11.83 -1.68 9.59
C SER A 101 -12.11 -1.10 8.19
N GLY A 102 -12.29 0.21 8.08
CA GLY A 102 -12.47 0.92 6.80
C GLY A 102 -11.22 0.84 5.91
N VAL A 103 -10.03 1.03 6.50
CA VAL A 103 -8.75 0.89 5.77
C VAL A 103 -8.54 -0.55 5.30
N ARG A 104 -8.77 -1.56 6.17
CA ARG A 104 -8.68 -2.97 5.79
C ARG A 104 -9.60 -3.31 4.61
N SER A 105 -10.86 -2.88 4.67
CA SER A 105 -11.83 -3.09 3.59
C SER A 105 -11.38 -2.46 2.27
N GLN A 106 -10.83 -1.25 2.29
CA GLN A 106 -10.30 -0.57 1.11
C GLN A 106 -9.05 -1.25 0.57
N GLN A 107 -8.07 -1.55 1.44
CA GLN A 107 -6.82 -2.21 1.07
C GLN A 107 -7.06 -3.63 0.54
N PHE A 108 -8.01 -4.36 1.13
CA PHE A 108 -8.41 -5.68 0.63
C PHE A 108 -8.87 -5.62 -0.84
N ARG A 109 -9.75 -4.68 -1.17
CA ARG A 109 -10.23 -4.52 -2.55
C ARG A 109 -9.11 -4.16 -3.51
N TRP A 110 -8.26 -3.21 -3.14
CA TRP A 110 -7.16 -2.75 -3.99
C TRP A 110 -6.13 -3.85 -4.24
N ASN A 111 -5.71 -4.54 -3.19
CA ASN A 111 -4.67 -5.56 -3.31
C ASN A 111 -5.19 -6.84 -3.98
N LYS A 112 -6.39 -7.29 -3.61
CA LYS A 112 -7.02 -8.43 -4.27
C LYS A 112 -7.32 -8.12 -5.73
N GLY A 113 -7.95 -6.98 -6.02
CA GLY A 113 -8.27 -6.54 -7.37
C GLY A 113 -7.01 -6.34 -8.24
N GLY A 114 -5.90 -5.84 -7.68
CA GLY A 114 -4.61 -5.78 -8.36
C GLY A 114 -4.10 -7.17 -8.78
N ALA A 115 -4.15 -8.14 -7.87
CA ALA A 115 -3.77 -9.53 -8.15
C ALA A 115 -4.70 -10.21 -9.18
N GLU A 116 -6.01 -9.97 -9.11
CA GLU A 116 -6.99 -10.44 -10.11
C GLU A 116 -6.68 -9.84 -11.50
N ASN A 117 -6.39 -8.55 -11.54
CA ASN A 117 -6.04 -7.85 -12.79
C ASN A 117 -4.70 -8.34 -13.38
N PHE A 118 -3.74 -8.67 -12.54
CA PHE A 118 -2.53 -9.35 -13.02
C PHE A 118 -2.87 -10.65 -13.73
N GLN A 119 -3.65 -11.52 -13.10
CA GLN A 119 -4.07 -12.81 -13.68
C GLN A 119 -4.88 -12.65 -14.98
N LYS A 120 -5.65 -11.57 -15.10
CA LYS A 120 -6.51 -11.34 -16.26
C LYS A 120 -5.76 -10.70 -17.43
N ASN A 121 -4.95 -9.67 -17.18
CA ASN A 121 -4.46 -8.78 -18.21
C ASN A 121 -3.00 -9.01 -18.63
N ILE A 122 -2.15 -9.63 -17.78
CA ILE A 122 -0.70 -9.68 -18.04
C ILE A 122 -0.34 -10.39 -19.34
N ILE A 123 -1.00 -11.49 -19.66
CA ILE A 123 -0.72 -12.25 -20.88
C ILE A 123 -1.03 -11.41 -22.13
N HIS A 124 -2.13 -10.63 -22.09
CA HIS A 124 -2.50 -9.74 -23.19
C HIS A 124 -1.47 -8.62 -23.38
N VAL A 125 -0.96 -8.05 -22.27
CA VAL A 125 0.11 -7.05 -22.30
C VAL A 125 1.39 -7.62 -22.92
N LEU A 126 1.84 -8.79 -22.45
CA LEU A 126 3.09 -9.40 -22.91
C LEU A 126 3.03 -9.83 -24.39
N LYS A 127 1.89 -10.35 -24.85
CA LYS A 127 1.67 -10.77 -26.24
C LYS A 127 1.44 -9.61 -27.20
N SER A 128 1.11 -8.42 -26.73
CA SER A 128 0.85 -7.27 -27.62
C SER A 128 2.10 -6.85 -28.38
N LYS A 129 2.01 -6.79 -29.70
CA LYS A 129 3.08 -6.28 -30.60
C LYS A 129 3.10 -4.75 -30.68
N LYS A 130 2.07 -4.07 -30.19
CA LYS A 130 1.90 -2.61 -30.27
C LYS A 130 2.54 -1.87 -29.08
N ILE A 131 2.95 -2.59 -28.05
CA ILE A 131 3.48 -2.03 -26.81
C ILE A 131 4.98 -2.25 -26.76
N THR A 132 5.74 -1.19 -26.41
CA THR A 132 7.20 -1.27 -26.24
C THR A 132 7.57 -2.20 -25.08
N ILE A 133 8.78 -2.79 -25.15
CA ILE A 133 9.28 -3.67 -24.07
C ILE A 133 9.33 -2.93 -22.73
N ILE A 134 9.70 -1.66 -22.72
CA ILE A 134 9.75 -0.83 -21.50
C ILE A 134 8.36 -0.68 -20.92
N THR A 135 7.34 -0.40 -21.74
CA THR A 135 5.94 -0.32 -21.26
C THR A 135 5.44 -1.67 -20.73
N LYS A 136 5.86 -2.80 -21.31
CA LYS A 136 5.55 -4.14 -20.78
C LYS A 136 6.16 -4.35 -19.39
N ILE A 137 7.42 -3.94 -19.18
CA ILE A 137 8.09 -4.04 -17.87
C ILE A 137 7.36 -3.17 -16.85
N HIS A 138 7.00 -1.93 -17.20
CA HIS A 138 6.22 -1.05 -16.32
C HIS A 138 4.84 -1.64 -15.99
N ALA A 139 4.13 -2.20 -16.97
CA ALA A 139 2.84 -2.83 -16.75
C ALA A 139 2.95 -4.08 -15.87
N LEU A 140 4.00 -4.89 -16.05
CA LEU A 140 4.29 -6.04 -15.18
C LEU A 140 4.51 -5.58 -13.73
N ALA A 141 5.39 -4.60 -13.51
CA ALA A 141 5.65 -4.04 -12.18
C ALA A 141 4.37 -3.44 -11.56
N HIS A 142 3.57 -2.71 -12.34
CA HIS A 142 2.33 -2.11 -11.87
C HIS A 142 1.27 -3.15 -11.46
N LEU A 143 1.05 -4.18 -12.26
CA LEU A 143 0.07 -5.23 -11.96
C LEU A 143 0.53 -6.16 -10.82
N LEU A 144 1.85 -6.36 -10.65
CA LEU A 144 2.43 -7.13 -9.56
C LEU A 144 2.62 -6.33 -8.27
N ASN A 145 2.35 -5.02 -8.28
CA ASN A 145 2.63 -4.15 -7.13
C ASN A 145 2.01 -4.68 -5.82
N SER A 146 0.79 -5.20 -5.86
CA SER A 146 0.13 -5.78 -4.69
C SER A 146 0.87 -7.00 -4.13
N THR A 147 1.54 -7.78 -4.97
CA THR A 147 2.27 -9.01 -4.57
C THR A 147 3.47 -8.70 -3.67
N ILE A 148 3.95 -7.47 -3.65
CA ILE A 148 5.04 -7.05 -2.75
C ILE A 148 4.66 -7.24 -1.27
N PHE A 149 3.37 -7.10 -0.91
CA PHE A 149 2.92 -7.30 0.46
C PHE A 149 3.12 -8.74 0.94
N LEU A 150 2.95 -9.72 0.05
CA LEU A 150 3.23 -11.13 0.36
C LEU A 150 4.72 -11.33 0.66
N ASN A 151 5.61 -10.74 -0.14
CA ASN A 151 7.05 -10.81 0.09
C ASN A 151 7.45 -10.10 1.39
N ILE A 152 6.90 -8.91 1.66
CA ILE A 152 7.14 -8.18 2.92
C ILE A 152 6.71 -9.04 4.10
N PHE A 153 5.52 -9.64 4.07
CA PHE A 153 5.03 -10.48 5.15
C PHE A 153 5.89 -11.72 5.36
N LEU A 154 6.28 -12.42 4.30
CA LEU A 154 7.15 -13.59 4.38
C LEU A 154 8.52 -13.25 4.97
N VAL A 155 9.17 -12.18 4.47
CA VAL A 155 10.46 -11.71 5.01
C VAL A 155 10.32 -11.29 6.47
N SER A 156 9.25 -10.59 6.83
CA SER A 156 8.98 -10.18 8.20
C SER A 156 8.82 -11.40 9.13
N PHE A 157 7.96 -12.35 8.74
CA PHE A 157 7.70 -13.53 9.54
C PHE A 157 8.95 -14.42 9.70
N LEU A 158 9.72 -14.57 8.63
CA LEU A 158 10.94 -15.38 8.63
C LEU A 158 12.14 -14.66 9.27
N SER A 159 12.08 -13.36 9.55
CA SER A 159 13.23 -12.59 10.04
C SER A 159 13.77 -13.10 11.38
N ILE A 160 12.92 -13.57 12.29
CA ILE A 160 13.33 -14.15 13.57
C ILE A 160 14.00 -15.52 13.39
N PRO A 161 13.40 -16.51 12.69
CA PRO A 161 14.12 -17.75 12.35
C PRO A 161 15.45 -17.51 11.61
N LEU A 162 15.48 -16.55 10.69
CA LEU A 162 16.70 -16.19 9.96
C LEU A 162 17.79 -15.61 10.88
N LEU A 163 17.41 -14.87 11.92
CA LEU A 163 18.35 -14.35 12.91
C LEU A 163 19.04 -15.50 13.67
N TYR A 164 18.31 -16.55 14.02
CA TYR A 164 18.88 -17.78 14.62
C TYR A 164 19.83 -18.48 13.65
N LEU A 165 19.39 -18.71 12.41
CA LEU A 165 20.21 -19.38 11.39
C LEU A 165 21.52 -18.62 11.11
N LYS A 166 21.45 -17.29 11.07
CA LYS A 166 22.62 -16.43 10.88
C LYS A 166 23.67 -16.65 11.99
N ASN A 167 23.22 -16.80 13.23
CA ASN A 167 24.12 -16.97 14.37
C ASN A 167 24.65 -18.40 14.51
N GLN A 168 23.87 -19.43 14.08
CA GLN A 168 24.32 -20.82 14.12
C GLN A 168 25.26 -21.21 12.97
N PHE A 169 25.08 -20.64 11.79
CA PHE A 169 25.79 -21.05 10.57
C PHE A 169 26.70 -19.94 10.04
N SER A 170 27.96 -19.94 10.48
CA SER A 170 28.94 -18.92 10.06
C SER A 170 29.22 -18.89 8.57
N ASN A 171 29.03 -19.99 7.85
CA ASN A 171 29.16 -20.09 6.39
C ASN A 171 28.06 -19.36 5.61
N LEU A 172 26.95 -18.98 6.27
CA LEU A 172 25.87 -18.18 5.69
C LEU A 172 26.08 -16.66 5.84
N LYS A 173 27.15 -16.20 6.48
CA LYS A 173 27.40 -14.76 6.69
C LYS A 173 27.40 -13.96 5.39
N TRP A 174 27.94 -14.51 4.31
CA TRP A 174 27.96 -13.86 3.01
C TRP A 174 26.54 -13.57 2.48
N PHE A 175 25.60 -14.52 2.65
CA PHE A 175 24.20 -14.36 2.25
C PHE A 175 23.53 -13.23 3.02
N PHE A 176 23.73 -13.17 4.33
CA PHE A 176 23.17 -12.11 5.17
C PHE A 176 23.80 -10.75 4.88
N ASN A 177 25.10 -10.68 4.59
CA ASN A 177 25.76 -9.46 4.17
C ASN A 177 25.20 -8.98 2.80
N PHE A 178 24.97 -9.90 1.88
CA PHE A 178 24.33 -9.57 0.59
C PHE A 178 22.89 -9.11 0.78
N SER A 179 22.13 -9.75 1.66
CA SER A 179 20.75 -9.36 1.96
C SER A 179 20.63 -7.96 2.58
N ALA A 180 21.69 -7.42 3.18
CA ALA A 180 21.73 -6.03 3.65
C ALA A 180 21.53 -5.00 2.51
N LEU A 181 21.75 -5.38 1.24
CA LEU A 181 21.40 -4.54 0.09
C LEU A 181 19.90 -4.19 0.03
N PHE A 182 19.03 -4.98 0.66
CA PHE A 182 17.62 -4.62 0.80
C PHE A 182 17.38 -3.30 1.55
N PHE A 183 18.27 -2.92 2.47
CA PHE A 183 18.19 -1.61 3.12
C PHE A 183 18.37 -0.46 2.14
N ILE A 184 19.10 -0.65 1.04
CA ILE A 184 19.24 0.34 -0.03
C ILE A 184 17.88 0.67 -0.64
N SER A 185 16.99 -0.31 -0.81
CA SER A 185 15.63 -0.08 -1.32
C SER A 185 14.83 0.85 -0.41
N THR A 186 14.95 0.69 0.91
CA THR A 186 14.31 1.57 1.90
C THR A 186 14.85 3.01 1.80
N LEU A 187 16.17 3.18 1.59
CA LEU A 187 16.77 4.50 1.39
C LEU A 187 16.29 5.15 0.08
N ILE A 188 16.24 4.38 -1.01
CA ILE A 188 15.68 4.88 -2.29
C ILE A 188 14.24 5.34 -2.08
N PHE A 189 13.45 4.54 -1.37
CA PHE A 189 12.06 4.87 -1.04
C PHE A 189 11.97 6.16 -0.22
N TYR A 190 12.82 6.30 0.81
CA TYR A 190 12.93 7.50 1.62
C TYR A 190 13.20 8.74 0.76
N PHE A 191 14.18 8.70 -0.15
CA PHE A 191 14.52 9.83 -1.00
C PHE A 191 13.46 10.15 -2.05
N CYS A 192 12.79 9.15 -2.61
CA CYS A 192 11.67 9.36 -3.53
C CYS A 192 10.51 10.11 -2.86
N TYR A 193 10.13 9.72 -1.65
CA TYR A 193 9.10 10.40 -0.87
C TYR A 193 9.55 11.78 -0.37
N TRP A 194 10.82 11.91 -0.01
CA TRP A 194 11.41 13.20 0.33
C TRP A 194 11.31 14.21 -0.80
N PHE A 195 11.51 13.78 -2.03
CA PHE A 195 11.39 14.65 -3.21
C PHE A 195 10.01 15.30 -3.28
N ILE A 196 8.94 14.55 -3.03
CA ILE A 196 7.56 15.08 -3.01
C ILE A 196 7.37 16.05 -1.85
N HIS A 197 7.82 15.65 -0.66
CA HIS A 197 7.67 16.46 0.55
C HIS A 197 8.37 17.80 0.41
N LYS A 198 9.59 17.79 -0.11
CA LYS A 198 10.40 19.00 -0.36
C LYS A 198 9.71 20.00 -1.29
N GLN A 199 9.04 19.52 -2.34
CA GLN A 199 8.32 20.39 -3.27
C GLN A 199 7.17 21.17 -2.61
N ARG A 200 6.56 20.58 -1.57
CA ARG A 200 5.40 21.14 -0.86
C ARG A 200 5.78 21.94 0.38
N ASN A 201 6.79 21.52 1.11
CA ASN A 201 7.10 22.01 2.46
C ASN A 201 8.51 22.63 2.57
N GLY A 202 9.26 22.71 1.46
CA GLY A 202 10.64 23.19 1.48
C GLY A 202 11.63 22.21 2.13
N TYR A 203 12.84 22.68 2.44
CA TYR A 203 13.96 21.85 2.91
C TYR A 203 14.66 22.41 4.17
N SER A 204 13.93 23.12 5.04
CA SER A 204 14.48 23.52 6.34
C SER A 204 14.76 22.30 7.23
N LEU A 205 15.64 22.43 8.22
CA LEU A 205 15.95 21.37 9.16
C LEU A 205 14.67 20.81 9.84
N LEU A 206 13.75 21.70 10.23
CA LEU A 206 12.47 21.31 10.80
C LEU A 206 11.61 20.51 9.81
N SER A 207 11.64 20.89 8.51
CA SER A 207 10.95 20.13 7.46
C SER A 207 11.51 18.73 7.29
N ILE A 208 12.84 18.57 7.36
CA ILE A 208 13.51 17.26 7.30
C ILE A 208 13.11 16.38 8.49
N ILE A 209 13.15 16.91 9.70
CA ILE A 209 12.78 16.17 10.91
C ILE A 209 11.31 15.73 10.84
N ASN A 210 10.39 16.64 10.52
CA ASN A 210 8.97 16.35 10.39
C ASN A 210 8.68 15.30 9.30
N TYR A 211 9.41 15.40 8.19
CA TYR A 211 9.31 14.41 7.12
C TYR A 211 9.79 13.03 7.59
N THR A 212 10.95 12.96 8.25
CA THR A 212 11.52 11.69 8.73
C THR A 212 10.56 10.99 9.69
N ILE A 213 9.94 11.73 10.62
CA ILE A 213 8.93 11.19 11.53
C ILE A 213 7.73 10.65 10.74
N LYS A 214 7.20 11.43 9.78
CA LYS A 214 6.09 10.98 8.93
C LYS A 214 6.44 9.73 8.12
N PHE A 215 7.67 9.66 7.60
CA PHE A 215 8.13 8.50 6.85
C PHE A 215 8.24 7.26 7.73
N ILE A 216 8.78 7.38 8.94
CA ILE A 216 8.88 6.28 9.91
C ILE A 216 7.48 5.73 10.24
N ILE A 217 6.52 6.61 10.54
CA ILE A 217 5.14 6.21 10.83
C ILE A 217 4.51 5.52 9.61
N PHE A 218 4.65 6.13 8.43
CA PHE A 218 4.15 5.55 7.17
C PHE A 218 4.74 4.18 6.90
N TYR A 219 6.06 4.04 7.03
CA TYR A 219 6.76 2.78 6.78
C TYR A 219 6.30 1.70 7.76
N SER A 220 6.25 2.01 9.07
CA SER A 220 5.79 1.09 10.12
C SER A 220 4.36 0.59 9.85
N LEU A 221 3.43 1.49 9.51
CA LEU A 221 2.06 1.10 9.20
C LEU A 221 1.96 0.32 7.89
N SER A 222 2.71 0.70 6.86
CA SER A 222 2.70 0.00 5.57
C SER A 222 3.18 -1.45 5.70
N VAL A 223 4.27 -1.69 6.46
CA VAL A 223 4.75 -3.07 6.69
C VAL A 223 3.82 -3.86 7.60
N ALA A 224 3.14 -3.22 8.55
CA ALA A 224 2.18 -3.89 9.43
C ALA A 224 0.89 -4.30 8.71
N PHE A 225 0.43 -3.55 7.70
CA PHE A 225 -0.68 -4.00 6.86
C PHE A 225 -0.32 -5.19 5.95
N SER A 226 0.94 -5.61 5.88
CA SER A 226 1.36 -6.69 4.98
C SER A 226 0.68 -8.03 5.25
N ALA A 227 0.38 -8.40 6.49
CA ALA A 227 -0.33 -9.62 6.83
C ALA A 227 -1.74 -9.66 6.21
N HIS A 228 -2.52 -8.59 6.43
CA HIS A 228 -3.86 -8.45 5.88
C HIS A 228 -3.84 -8.36 4.35
N ASN A 229 -2.93 -7.57 3.80
CA ASN A 229 -2.82 -7.38 2.35
C ASN A 229 -2.33 -8.66 1.64
N SER A 230 -1.46 -9.46 2.27
CA SER A 230 -1.04 -10.77 1.75
C SER A 230 -2.21 -11.73 1.60
N TYR A 231 -3.12 -11.77 2.58
CA TYR A 231 -4.34 -12.55 2.48
C TYR A 231 -5.20 -12.12 1.28
N ALA A 232 -5.34 -10.81 1.06
CA ALA A 232 -6.06 -10.27 -0.10
C ALA A 232 -5.39 -10.69 -1.42
N VAL A 233 -4.06 -10.56 -1.51
CA VAL A 233 -3.26 -10.93 -2.69
C VAL A 233 -3.38 -12.41 -3.01
N ILE A 234 -3.24 -13.29 -2.00
CA ILE A 234 -3.39 -14.74 -2.18
C ILE A 234 -4.77 -15.06 -2.74
N LYS A 235 -5.84 -14.50 -2.15
CA LYS A 235 -7.21 -14.67 -2.68
C LYS A 235 -7.37 -14.19 -4.11
N GLY A 236 -6.71 -13.10 -4.48
CA GLY A 236 -6.73 -12.56 -5.84
C GLY A 236 -6.03 -13.49 -6.84
N HIS A 237 -4.81 -13.94 -6.52
CA HIS A 237 -4.09 -14.88 -7.38
C HIS A 237 -4.77 -16.25 -7.51
N MET A 238 -5.42 -16.72 -6.44
CA MET A 238 -6.22 -17.95 -6.46
C MET A 238 -7.61 -17.77 -7.08
N ARG A 239 -7.99 -16.56 -7.49
CA ARG A 239 -9.31 -16.22 -8.06
C ARG A 239 -10.49 -16.60 -7.15
N ILE A 240 -10.31 -16.55 -5.84
CA ILE A 240 -11.36 -16.81 -4.86
C ILE A 240 -12.34 -15.64 -4.87
N LYS A 241 -13.60 -15.89 -5.19
CA LYS A 241 -14.64 -14.86 -5.20
C LYS A 241 -14.81 -14.19 -3.85
N SER A 242 -15.05 -12.90 -3.83
CA SER A 242 -15.33 -12.10 -2.64
C SER A 242 -16.35 -11.02 -2.99
N ASN A 243 -17.23 -10.73 -2.04
CA ASN A 243 -18.21 -9.66 -2.21
C ASN A 243 -17.53 -8.28 -2.21
N PHE A 244 -18.08 -7.35 -2.96
CA PHE A 244 -17.69 -5.97 -2.92
C PHE A 244 -18.23 -5.30 -1.65
N ILE A 245 -17.33 -4.89 -0.74
CA ILE A 245 -17.69 -4.16 0.48
C ILE A 245 -17.25 -2.71 0.29
N ARG A 246 -18.23 -1.81 0.24
CA ARG A 246 -17.95 -0.37 0.09
C ARG A 246 -17.28 0.17 1.34
N THR A 247 -16.21 0.96 1.15
CA THR A 247 -15.55 1.68 2.26
C THR A 247 -16.50 2.72 2.85
N PRO A 248 -16.78 2.69 4.16
CA PRO A 248 -17.61 3.69 4.81
C PRO A 248 -17.00 5.09 4.69
N LYS A 249 -17.88 6.08 4.47
CA LYS A 249 -17.56 7.51 4.52
C LYS A 249 -18.44 8.18 5.54
N TYR A 250 -17.87 9.07 6.34
CA TYR A 250 -18.55 9.64 7.51
C TYR A 250 -18.80 11.15 7.40
N ASN A 251 -18.44 11.75 6.23
CA ASN A 251 -18.54 13.18 5.96
C ASN A 251 -17.79 14.03 7.01
N LEU A 252 -16.56 13.62 7.32
CA LEU A 252 -15.68 14.33 8.23
C LEU A 252 -14.86 15.34 7.43
N ILE A 253 -15.19 16.61 7.55
CA ILE A 253 -14.47 17.71 6.91
C ILE A 253 -13.77 18.47 8.03
N ASP A 254 -12.43 18.48 8.05
CA ASP A 254 -11.55 19.29 8.93
C ASP A 254 -11.80 19.27 10.45
N GLU A 255 -12.67 18.41 10.97
CA GLU A 255 -12.99 18.38 12.39
C GLU A 255 -12.22 17.28 13.13
N LYS A 256 -11.14 17.66 13.80
CA LYS A 256 -10.24 16.78 14.57
C LYS A 256 -10.92 16.01 15.71
N ASN A 257 -12.14 16.37 16.10
CA ASN A 257 -12.79 15.84 17.31
C ASN A 257 -14.16 15.18 17.08
N GLN A 258 -14.61 15.00 15.84
CA GLN A 258 -15.85 14.27 15.61
C GLN A 258 -15.68 12.77 15.81
N SER A 259 -16.40 12.21 16.78
CA SER A 259 -16.48 10.76 16.96
C SER A 259 -17.24 10.12 15.80
N VAL A 260 -16.73 8.98 15.31
CA VAL A 260 -17.47 8.12 14.38
C VAL A 260 -18.28 7.04 15.09
N ALA A 261 -18.14 6.94 16.41
CA ALA A 261 -18.91 6.01 17.24
C ALA A 261 -20.42 6.26 17.06
N GLY A 262 -21.18 5.20 16.93
CA GLY A 262 -22.63 5.27 16.73
C GLY A 262 -23.09 5.74 15.34
N LYS A 263 -22.18 6.11 14.43
CA LYS A 263 -22.56 6.42 13.03
C LYS A 263 -22.94 5.14 12.27
N LYS A 264 -23.91 5.27 11.34
CA LYS A 264 -24.28 4.19 10.41
C LYS A 264 -23.05 3.66 9.72
N TYR A 265 -22.86 2.34 9.63
CA TYR A 265 -21.70 1.63 9.08
C TYR A 265 -20.45 1.58 9.98
N PHE A 266 -20.50 2.10 11.20
CA PHE A 266 -19.43 1.85 12.16
C PHE A 266 -19.52 0.40 12.66
N ASN A 267 -18.45 -0.38 12.41
CA ASN A 267 -18.39 -1.77 12.84
C ASN A 267 -17.45 -1.86 14.05
N ASN A 268 -18.01 -2.27 15.18
CA ASN A 268 -17.31 -2.46 16.45
C ASN A 268 -17.07 -3.94 16.80
N SER A 269 -17.23 -4.86 15.85
CA SER A 269 -16.96 -6.29 16.11
C SER A 269 -15.45 -6.59 16.09
N LEU A 270 -15.05 -7.54 16.93
CA LEU A 270 -13.69 -8.06 16.93
C LEU A 270 -13.42 -8.81 15.63
N ASP A 271 -12.48 -8.30 14.84
CA ASP A 271 -12.02 -8.93 13.61
C ASP A 271 -10.86 -9.90 13.89
N THR A 272 -10.84 -11.05 13.23
CA THR A 272 -9.76 -12.03 13.29
C THR A 272 -8.38 -11.41 13.04
N PHE A 273 -8.29 -10.43 12.13
CA PHE A 273 -7.04 -9.73 11.87
C PHE A 273 -6.56 -8.91 13.07
N THR A 274 -7.44 -8.39 13.91
CA THR A 274 -7.02 -7.70 15.15
C THR A 274 -6.26 -8.65 16.09
N ILE A 275 -6.70 -9.91 16.20
CA ILE A 275 -6.01 -10.93 17.00
C ILE A 275 -4.66 -11.29 16.36
N ILE A 276 -4.63 -11.54 15.04
CA ILE A 276 -3.39 -11.88 14.32
C ILE A 276 -2.36 -10.75 14.45
N GLU A 277 -2.76 -9.50 14.28
CA GLU A 277 -1.87 -8.34 14.36
C GLU A 277 -1.35 -8.12 15.80
N THR A 278 -2.18 -8.42 16.82
CA THR A 278 -1.73 -8.43 18.22
C THR A 278 -0.65 -9.48 18.45
N MET A 279 -0.88 -10.72 17.96
CA MET A 279 0.10 -11.79 18.05
C MET A 279 1.40 -11.46 17.29
N LEU A 280 1.30 -10.84 16.12
CA LEU A 280 2.47 -10.39 15.37
C LEU A 280 3.22 -9.26 16.08
N SER A 281 2.52 -8.33 16.74
CA SER A 281 3.16 -7.31 17.57
C SER A 281 4.00 -7.95 18.68
N LEU A 282 3.44 -8.94 19.40
CA LEU A 282 4.17 -9.69 20.43
C LEU A 282 5.34 -10.50 19.85
N TYR A 283 5.16 -11.10 18.69
CA TYR A 283 6.22 -11.81 17.98
C TYR A 283 7.42 -10.91 17.65
N PHE A 284 7.16 -9.68 17.16
CA PHE A 284 8.25 -8.75 16.88
C PHE A 284 8.82 -8.07 18.13
N LEU A 285 8.05 -7.95 19.21
CA LEU A 285 8.59 -7.59 20.53
C LEU A 285 9.60 -8.65 21.00
N PHE A 286 9.28 -9.94 20.83
CA PHE A 286 10.24 -11.01 21.07
C PHE A 286 11.46 -10.89 20.16
N GLY A 287 11.30 -10.52 18.88
CA GLY A 287 12.41 -10.26 17.96
C GLY A 287 13.33 -9.12 18.44
N LEU A 288 12.77 -8.08 19.06
CA LEU A 288 13.55 -7.00 19.68
C LEU A 288 14.35 -7.51 20.90
N PHE A 289 13.74 -8.35 21.73
CA PHE A 289 14.41 -8.97 22.89
C PHE A 289 15.57 -9.87 22.43
N LEU A 290 15.35 -10.66 21.39
CA LEU A 290 16.38 -11.55 20.82
C LEU A 290 17.62 -10.79 20.36
N ALA A 291 17.50 -9.57 19.87
CA ALA A 291 18.64 -8.78 19.45
C ALA A 291 19.69 -8.59 20.55
N PHE A 292 19.28 -8.62 21.81
CA PHE A 292 20.17 -8.50 22.97
C PHE A 292 20.68 -9.84 23.51
N THR A 293 20.00 -10.94 23.23
CA THR A 293 20.25 -12.24 23.89
C THR A 293 20.81 -13.30 22.95
N ILE A 294 20.79 -13.07 21.64
CA ILE A 294 21.27 -14.05 20.67
C ILE A 294 22.80 -13.92 20.47
N GLY A 295 23.51 -15.06 20.53
CA GLY A 295 24.98 -15.09 20.46
C GLY A 295 25.63 -14.44 21.67
N ASP A 296 26.95 -14.30 21.63
CA ASP A 296 27.77 -13.82 22.79
C ASP A 296 27.62 -12.30 23.02
N TYR A 297 27.29 -11.53 21.98
CA TYR A 297 27.27 -10.06 22.03
C TYR A 297 25.97 -9.45 21.52
N GLY A 298 24.94 -10.28 21.30
CA GLY A 298 23.72 -9.85 20.63
C GLY A 298 23.88 -9.69 19.11
N ASP A 299 22.76 -9.54 18.41
CA ASP A 299 22.73 -9.26 16.96
C ASP A 299 21.63 -8.24 16.62
N PHE A 300 22.05 -7.01 16.35
CA PHE A 300 21.15 -5.87 16.06
C PHE A 300 20.82 -5.70 14.58
N SER A 301 21.22 -6.62 13.71
CA SER A 301 21.04 -6.46 12.25
C SER A 301 19.57 -6.34 11.83
N PHE A 302 18.64 -7.02 12.50
CA PHE A 302 17.20 -6.92 12.25
C PHE A 302 16.47 -6.00 13.25
N PHE A 303 17.15 -5.42 14.23
CA PHE A 303 16.53 -4.62 15.29
C PHE A 303 15.68 -3.45 14.74
N PRO A 304 16.16 -2.58 13.82
CA PRO A 304 15.35 -1.51 13.28
C PRO A 304 14.09 -2.03 12.55
N PHE A 305 14.21 -3.15 11.85
CA PHE A 305 13.09 -3.76 11.13
C PHE A 305 12.04 -4.33 12.09
N HIS A 306 12.46 -5.06 13.12
CA HIS A 306 11.55 -5.55 14.16
C HIS A 306 10.88 -4.41 14.93
N LEU A 307 11.59 -3.29 15.15
CA LEU A 307 11.02 -2.11 15.79
C LEU A 307 9.89 -1.50 14.95
N PHE A 308 10.08 -1.33 13.65
CA PHE A 308 9.02 -0.82 12.76
C PHE A 308 7.81 -1.75 12.73
N LEU A 309 8.03 -3.06 12.70
CA LEU A 309 6.95 -4.05 12.72
C LEU A 309 6.22 -4.06 14.06
N PHE A 310 6.93 -4.02 15.18
CA PHE A 310 6.33 -3.95 16.52
C PHE A 310 5.46 -2.69 16.68
N LEU A 311 5.99 -1.52 16.32
CA LEU A 311 5.26 -0.26 16.41
C LEU A 311 4.05 -0.23 15.48
N GLY A 312 4.21 -0.70 14.25
CA GLY A 312 3.14 -0.72 13.26
C GLY A 312 2.00 -1.66 13.64
N TYR A 313 2.28 -2.93 13.94
CA TYR A 313 1.27 -3.89 14.38
C TYR A 313 0.64 -3.50 15.72
N GLY A 314 1.44 -2.98 16.66
CA GLY A 314 0.96 -2.47 17.94
C GLY A 314 -0.03 -1.31 17.77
N TYR A 315 0.29 -0.34 16.91
CA TYR A 315 -0.61 0.77 16.62
C TYR A 315 -1.95 0.29 16.02
N ILE A 316 -1.89 -0.60 15.01
CA ILE A 316 -3.10 -1.11 14.36
C ILE A 316 -3.95 -1.89 15.36
N SER A 317 -3.33 -2.75 16.17
CA SER A 317 -4.00 -3.54 17.21
C SER A 317 -4.70 -2.64 18.24
N ILE A 318 -3.97 -1.70 18.86
CA ILE A 318 -4.52 -0.78 19.86
C ILE A 318 -5.68 0.05 19.27
N LYS A 319 -5.49 0.58 18.05
CA LYS A 319 -6.52 1.37 17.38
C LYS A 319 -7.76 0.55 17.09
N SER A 320 -7.61 -0.71 16.65
CA SER A 320 -8.72 -1.64 16.42
C SER A 320 -9.48 -1.95 17.71
N PHE A 321 -8.80 -2.20 18.84
CA PHE A 321 -9.45 -2.40 20.12
C PHE A 321 -10.20 -1.16 20.62
N ASN A 322 -9.64 0.03 20.38
CA ASN A 322 -10.34 1.28 20.73
C ASN A 322 -11.60 1.50 19.88
N GLU A 323 -11.60 1.06 18.62
CA GLU A 323 -12.78 1.08 17.75
C GLU A 323 -13.88 0.12 18.23
N ILE A 324 -13.53 -1.00 18.88
CA ILE A 324 -14.51 -1.95 19.44
C ILE A 324 -15.19 -1.36 20.69
N LYS A 325 -14.46 -0.57 21.48
CA LYS A 325 -14.96 0.02 22.74
C LYS A 325 -15.79 1.29 22.52
N ALA A 326 -15.70 1.91 21.35
CA ALA A 326 -16.38 3.16 20.98
C ALA A 326 -17.80 2.91 20.46
#